data_130899b5332258b4bd28618aabec179a
#
_entry.id   130899b5332258b4bd28618aabec179a
#
_cell.length_a   1.000
_cell.length_b   1.000
_cell.length_c   1.000
_cell.angle_alpha   90.00
_cell.angle_beta   90.00
_cell.angle_gamma   90.00
#
_symmetry.space_group_name_H-M   'P 1'
#
loop_
_entity.id
_entity.type
_entity.pdbx_description
1 polymer ?
#
loop_
_entity_poly.entity_id
_entity_poly.type
_entity_poly.pdbx_seq_one_letter_code
_entity_poly.pdbx_strand_id
1 'polypeptide(L)'
;MRKILYGALALLITALTDCNGYPQSAVTDNRPVIKIGSDNYPPYNYLDENGVPTGIDVELATEAFDRIGYNIEVITIDWEKKKELVENGEIDCIIGCFSMEGRLEDYQWTGPYMVSNQVIAVNEHSDIYQLSDLEGKNLAVQSTTKPDEFFLNREDEQGPRLENLIILGHREQIYTFLGKGYVDAIAAHEASILQYINDYDVKFRILEEPIMTVGIGAAFAKNDTRGLSDQLKQTLDKMREDGTVERIIGKYMDNPEEYLEVD
;
A
#
# COMPACT_ATOMS: atom_id res chain seq x y z
N MET A 1 -25.63 22.91 85.83
CA MET A 1 -24.59 21.92 86.11
C MET A 1 -23.72 21.76 84.90
N ARG A 2 -22.49 22.30 84.96
CA ARG A 2 -21.49 22.34 83.91
C ARG A 2 -20.76 20.99 83.87
N LYS A 3 -20.68 20.33 82.68
CA LYS A 3 -19.68 19.25 82.44
C LYS A 3 -18.76 19.72 81.34
N ILE A 4 -17.49 19.89 81.74
CA ILE A 4 -16.35 20.19 80.86
C ILE A 4 -15.85 18.88 80.30
N LEU A 5 -15.73 18.75 78.96
CA LEU A 5 -15.10 17.63 78.31
C LEU A 5 -13.76 18.11 77.74
N TYR A 6 -12.68 17.45 78.15
CA TYR A 6 -11.34 17.64 77.59
C TYR A 6 -11.21 16.83 76.28
N GLY A 7 -10.93 17.52 75.22
CA GLY A 7 -10.57 16.90 73.97
C GLY A 7 -9.08 16.67 73.86
N ALA A 8 -8.66 15.42 73.67
CA ALA A 8 -7.26 15.07 73.42
C ALA A 8 -6.88 15.41 72.00
N LEU A 9 -5.85 16.22 71.84
CA LEU A 9 -5.27 16.59 70.53
C LEU A 9 -4.28 15.48 70.11
N ALA A 10 -4.64 14.63 69.14
CA ALA A 10 -3.75 13.65 68.54
C ALA A 10 -2.99 14.31 67.37
N LEU A 11 -1.67 14.47 67.51
CA LEU A 11 -0.77 14.89 66.41
C LEU A 11 -0.62 13.77 65.44
N LEU A 12 -1.17 13.91 64.22
CA LEU A 12 -0.87 13.07 63.11
C LEU A 12 0.39 13.59 62.38
N ILE A 13 1.49 12.86 62.51
CA ILE A 13 2.70 13.09 61.72
C ILE A 13 2.46 12.42 60.36
N THR A 14 2.18 13.22 59.34
CA THR A 14 2.16 12.73 57.93
C THR A 14 3.59 12.71 57.43
N ALA A 15 4.14 11.50 57.23
CA ALA A 15 5.37 11.29 56.50
C ALA A 15 5.12 11.62 55.01
N LEU A 16 5.68 12.72 54.56
CA LEU A 16 5.78 13.05 53.13
C LEU A 16 6.86 12.13 52.54
N THR A 17 6.44 11.07 51.84
CA THR A 17 7.31 10.33 50.95
C THR A 17 7.47 11.17 49.68
N ASP A 18 8.63 11.81 49.54
CA ASP A 18 9.07 12.40 48.26
C ASP A 18 9.23 11.28 47.23
N CYS A 19 8.22 11.10 46.39
CA CYS A 19 8.36 10.42 45.14
C CYS A 19 9.15 11.32 44.18
N ASN A 20 10.47 11.22 44.21
CA ASN A 20 11.32 11.72 43.13
C ASN A 20 11.03 10.91 41.87
N GLY A 21 9.95 11.25 41.17
CA GLY A 21 9.75 10.89 39.80
C GLY A 21 10.79 11.58 38.94
N TYR A 22 11.84 10.88 38.55
CA TYR A 22 12.71 11.37 37.48
C TYR A 22 11.81 11.60 36.27
N PRO A 23 11.86 12.81 35.64
CA PRO A 23 11.17 12.99 34.37
C PRO A 23 11.76 11.98 33.41
N GLN A 24 10.95 11.03 33.00
CA GLN A 24 11.28 10.15 31.88
C GLN A 24 11.33 11.08 30.67
N SER A 25 12.55 11.50 30.32
CA SER A 25 12.78 12.27 29.10
C SER A 25 12.23 11.40 27.97
N ALA A 26 11.13 11.83 27.37
CA ALA A 26 10.69 11.29 26.11
C ALA A 26 11.88 11.46 25.15
N VAL A 27 12.49 10.37 24.76
CA VAL A 27 13.51 10.37 23.71
C VAL A 27 12.78 10.83 22.47
N THR A 28 12.93 12.10 22.13
CA THR A 28 12.44 12.60 20.84
C THR A 28 13.27 11.89 19.78
N ASP A 29 12.61 11.07 18.98
CA ASP A 29 13.25 10.43 17.84
C ASP A 29 13.57 11.52 16.80
N ASN A 30 14.86 11.89 16.72
CA ASN A 30 15.33 12.95 15.84
C ASN A 30 15.82 12.41 14.48
N ARG A 31 15.50 11.16 14.13
CA ARG A 31 15.85 10.59 12.82
C ARG A 31 15.18 11.38 11.70
N PRO A 32 15.86 11.56 10.56
CA PRO A 32 15.23 12.18 9.40
C PRO A 32 14.02 11.35 8.93
N VAL A 33 13.06 12.03 8.32
CA VAL A 33 11.81 11.43 7.86
C VAL A 33 11.83 11.29 6.34
N ILE A 34 11.47 10.11 5.83
CA ILE A 34 11.22 9.84 4.42
C ILE A 34 9.72 9.97 4.16
N LYS A 35 9.35 10.82 3.24
CA LYS A 35 7.97 11.01 2.77
C LYS A 35 7.64 10.04 1.64
N ILE A 36 6.74 9.12 1.90
CA ILE A 36 6.32 8.10 0.93
C ILE A 36 4.96 8.48 0.37
N GLY A 37 4.88 8.66 -0.96
CA GLY A 37 3.62 8.90 -1.65
C GLY A 37 2.94 7.58 -2.06
N SER A 38 1.66 7.43 -1.72
CA SER A 38 0.81 6.32 -2.14
C SER A 38 -0.66 6.74 -2.23
N ASP A 39 -1.48 5.99 -2.95
CA ASP A 39 -2.94 6.08 -2.84
C ASP A 39 -3.46 5.06 -1.81
N ASN A 40 -4.77 5.08 -1.54
CA ASN A 40 -5.40 4.08 -0.68
C ASN A 40 -5.58 2.77 -1.46
N TYR A 41 -4.81 1.74 -1.10
CA TYR A 41 -4.77 0.48 -1.84
C TYR A 41 -4.59 -0.76 -0.94
N PRO A 42 -5.63 -1.22 -0.22
CA PRO A 42 -5.56 -2.48 0.51
C PRO A 42 -5.27 -3.67 -0.42
N PRO A 43 -4.45 -4.66 0.02
CA PRO A 43 -3.76 -4.78 1.31
C PRO A 43 -2.37 -4.11 1.33
N TYR A 44 -1.99 -3.33 0.32
CA TYR A 44 -0.64 -2.77 0.17
C TYR A 44 -0.41 -1.52 1.03
N ASN A 45 -1.33 -0.56 0.94
CA ASN A 45 -1.30 0.68 1.72
C ASN A 45 -2.72 1.17 2.01
N TYR A 46 -3.07 1.30 3.27
CA TYR A 46 -4.37 1.80 3.72
C TYR A 46 -4.29 2.27 5.18
N LEU A 47 -5.36 2.86 5.69
CA LEU A 47 -5.45 3.25 7.10
C LEU A 47 -6.19 2.14 7.87
N ASP A 48 -5.66 1.76 9.03
CA ASP A 48 -6.35 0.87 9.97
C ASP A 48 -7.54 1.55 10.63
N GLU A 49 -8.26 0.85 11.52
CA GLU A 49 -9.41 1.36 12.27
C GLU A 49 -9.09 2.59 13.14
N ASN A 50 -7.83 2.80 13.48
CA ASN A 50 -7.34 3.94 14.28
C ASN A 50 -6.83 5.08 13.41
N GLY A 51 -6.87 4.94 12.08
CA GLY A 51 -6.34 5.91 11.13
C GLY A 51 -4.82 5.85 10.98
N VAL A 52 -4.18 4.73 11.34
CA VAL A 52 -2.73 4.53 11.21
C VAL A 52 -2.43 3.85 9.87
N PRO A 53 -1.48 4.37 9.07
CA PRO A 53 -1.05 3.71 7.85
C PRO A 53 -0.55 2.29 8.11
N THR A 54 -1.05 1.33 7.35
CA THR A 54 -0.73 -0.09 7.43
C THR A 54 -0.77 -0.74 6.05
N GLY A 55 -0.39 -2.01 5.97
CA GLY A 55 -0.35 -2.80 4.74
C GLY A 55 1.05 -3.27 4.38
N ILE A 56 1.14 -4.12 3.37
CA ILE A 56 2.39 -4.76 2.95
C ILE A 56 3.48 -3.72 2.68
N ASP A 57 3.20 -2.73 1.87
CA ASP A 57 4.16 -1.72 1.45
C ASP A 57 4.57 -0.80 2.61
N VAL A 58 3.61 -0.45 3.47
CA VAL A 58 3.86 0.38 4.65
C VAL A 58 4.78 -0.35 5.64
N GLU A 59 4.51 -1.64 5.91
CA GLU A 59 5.33 -2.41 6.84
C GLU A 59 6.73 -2.70 6.28
N LEU A 60 6.83 -3.04 4.99
CA LEU A 60 8.14 -3.22 4.33
C LEU A 60 8.96 -1.94 4.36
N ALA A 61 8.35 -0.80 4.01
CA ALA A 61 9.02 0.49 4.04
C ALA A 61 9.42 0.89 5.47
N THR A 62 8.53 0.72 6.45
CA THR A 62 8.83 1.04 7.86
C THR A 62 10.05 0.27 8.34
N GLU A 63 10.07 -1.04 8.17
CA GLU A 63 11.18 -1.89 8.58
C GLU A 63 12.48 -1.56 7.83
N ALA A 64 12.38 -1.37 6.50
CA ALA A 64 13.56 -1.09 5.68
C ALA A 64 14.20 0.26 6.02
N PHE A 65 13.39 1.32 6.14
CA PHE A 65 13.90 2.65 6.48
C PHE A 65 14.36 2.75 7.94
N ASP A 66 13.72 2.03 8.87
CA ASP A 66 14.20 1.93 10.26
C ASP A 66 15.61 1.33 10.32
N ARG A 67 15.89 0.26 9.56
CA ARG A 67 17.22 -0.38 9.51
C ARG A 67 18.33 0.54 9.00
N ILE A 68 17.99 1.55 8.22
CA ILE A 68 18.96 2.54 7.69
C ILE A 68 18.88 3.91 8.39
N GLY A 69 18.14 3.99 9.49
CA GLY A 69 18.14 5.14 10.40
C GLY A 69 17.19 6.27 10.02
N TYR A 70 16.11 5.98 9.31
CA TYR A 70 15.07 6.94 8.98
C TYR A 70 13.73 6.56 9.63
N ASN A 71 12.91 7.57 9.87
CA ASN A 71 11.47 7.41 10.06
C ASN A 71 10.76 7.55 8.73
N ILE A 72 9.52 7.07 8.63
CA ILE A 72 8.69 7.30 7.45
C ILE A 72 7.45 8.14 7.79
N GLU A 73 6.97 8.87 6.79
CA GLU A 73 5.66 9.51 6.75
C GLU A 73 4.96 9.06 5.46
N VAL A 74 3.82 8.37 5.58
CA VAL A 74 3.03 7.95 4.43
C VAL A 74 2.03 9.06 4.11
N ILE A 75 2.10 9.57 2.88
CA ILE A 75 1.27 10.67 2.37
C ILE A 75 0.33 10.13 1.31
N THR A 76 -0.97 10.25 1.54
CA THR A 76 -1.97 9.95 0.52
C THR A 76 -1.91 11.00 -0.59
N ILE A 77 -1.66 10.56 -1.81
CA ILE A 77 -1.50 11.43 -2.98
C ILE A 77 -2.58 11.17 -4.03
N ASP A 78 -2.77 12.14 -4.90
CA ASP A 78 -3.42 11.92 -6.19
C ASP A 78 -2.48 11.08 -7.07
N TRP A 79 -2.90 9.83 -7.39
CA TRP A 79 -2.04 8.88 -8.09
C TRP A 79 -1.59 9.37 -9.48
N GLU A 80 -2.38 10.19 -10.15
CA GLU A 80 -2.01 10.78 -11.44
C GLU A 80 -0.81 11.73 -11.32
N LYS A 81 -0.61 12.34 -10.15
CA LYS A 81 0.47 13.31 -9.88
C LYS A 81 1.74 12.71 -9.30
N LYS A 82 1.79 11.39 -9.07
CA LYS A 82 2.91 10.72 -8.40
C LYS A 82 4.29 11.09 -8.97
N LYS A 83 4.42 11.18 -10.31
CA LYS A 83 5.67 11.54 -10.96
C LYS A 83 6.07 12.97 -10.67
N GLU A 84 5.14 13.91 -10.82
CA GLU A 84 5.36 15.33 -10.52
C GLU A 84 5.78 15.53 -9.07
N LEU A 85 5.08 14.91 -8.12
CA LEU A 85 5.34 15.05 -6.69
C LEU A 85 6.74 14.55 -6.30
N VAL A 86 7.19 13.40 -6.84
CA VAL A 86 8.52 12.87 -6.53
C VAL A 86 9.63 13.68 -7.21
N GLU A 87 9.41 14.15 -8.44
CA GLU A 87 10.37 14.99 -9.17
C GLU A 87 10.56 16.37 -8.53
N ASN A 88 9.48 16.93 -7.95
CA ASN A 88 9.51 18.22 -7.23
C ASN A 88 10.00 18.10 -5.78
N GLY A 89 10.20 16.87 -5.26
CA GLY A 89 10.63 16.63 -3.89
C GLY A 89 9.55 16.88 -2.82
N GLU A 90 8.28 16.90 -3.22
CA GLU A 90 7.14 16.96 -2.28
C GLU A 90 6.99 15.64 -1.53
N ILE A 91 7.32 14.52 -2.21
CA ILE A 91 7.54 13.19 -1.64
C ILE A 91 8.96 12.72 -2.00
N ASP A 92 9.55 11.87 -1.16
CA ASP A 92 10.90 11.33 -1.38
C ASP A 92 10.88 10.12 -2.31
N CYS A 93 9.85 9.30 -2.22
CA CYS A 93 9.66 8.14 -3.08
C CYS A 93 8.18 7.75 -3.19
N ILE A 94 7.88 6.92 -4.18
CA ILE A 94 6.58 6.31 -4.42
C ILE A 94 6.67 4.85 -3.99
N ILE A 95 5.84 4.43 -3.02
CA ILE A 95 5.67 3.03 -2.61
C ILE A 95 4.17 2.81 -2.40
N GLY A 96 3.55 2.01 -3.28
CA GLY A 96 2.10 1.81 -3.28
C GLY A 96 1.71 0.83 -4.38
N CYS A 97 2.19 -0.42 -4.29
CA CYS A 97 2.00 -1.43 -5.32
C CYS A 97 2.37 -0.92 -6.73
N PHE A 98 3.51 -0.23 -6.82
CA PHE A 98 3.90 0.46 -8.06
C PHE A 98 4.68 -0.47 -8.98
N SER A 99 4.06 -0.84 -10.12
CA SER A 99 4.62 -1.72 -11.14
C SER A 99 5.78 -1.07 -11.88
N MET A 100 6.88 -1.81 -12.02
CA MET A 100 8.12 -1.33 -12.63
C MET A 100 8.10 -1.41 -14.17
N GLU A 101 7.38 -2.37 -14.74
CA GLU A 101 7.37 -2.66 -16.18
C GLU A 101 6.99 -1.43 -17.01
N GLY A 102 7.78 -1.18 -18.08
CA GLY A 102 7.60 -0.05 -18.98
C GLY A 102 7.95 1.33 -18.39
N ARG A 103 8.47 1.39 -17.14
CA ARG A 103 8.77 2.66 -16.43
C ARG A 103 10.21 2.73 -15.92
N LEU A 104 11.08 1.78 -16.28
CA LEU A 104 12.45 1.69 -15.78
C LEU A 104 13.27 2.94 -16.08
N GLU A 105 13.00 3.62 -17.19
CA GLU A 105 13.70 4.83 -17.59
C GLU A 105 13.19 6.11 -16.91
N ASP A 106 12.02 6.06 -16.27
CA ASP A 106 11.37 7.24 -15.67
C ASP A 106 11.84 7.55 -14.25
N TYR A 107 12.33 6.54 -13.52
CA TYR A 107 12.66 6.64 -12.10
C TYR A 107 13.99 5.97 -11.77
N GLN A 108 14.54 6.24 -10.58
CA GLN A 108 15.47 5.33 -9.94
C GLN A 108 14.67 4.32 -9.14
N TRP A 109 14.81 3.03 -9.48
CA TRP A 109 14.04 1.97 -8.88
C TRP A 109 14.80 1.20 -7.81
N THR A 110 14.05 0.81 -6.80
CA THR A 110 14.43 -0.23 -5.84
C THR A 110 13.44 -1.37 -5.93
N GLY A 111 13.92 -2.57 -6.13
CA GLY A 111 13.06 -3.75 -6.28
C GLY A 111 13.42 -4.59 -7.51
N PRO A 112 12.49 -5.47 -7.95
CA PRO A 112 11.21 -5.70 -7.31
C PRO A 112 11.36 -6.33 -5.92
N TYR A 113 10.53 -5.91 -4.96
CA TYR A 113 10.48 -6.54 -3.64
C TYR A 113 9.41 -7.64 -3.56
N MET A 114 8.44 -7.63 -4.45
CA MET A 114 7.47 -8.69 -4.68
C MET A 114 6.97 -8.65 -6.13
N VAL A 115 6.27 -9.71 -6.55
CA VAL A 115 5.51 -9.73 -7.80
C VAL A 115 4.02 -9.69 -7.51
N SER A 116 3.21 -9.31 -8.50
CA SER A 116 1.76 -9.27 -8.37
C SER A 116 1.08 -9.46 -9.72
N ASN A 117 -0.01 -10.21 -9.75
CA ASN A 117 -0.83 -10.41 -10.92
C ASN A 117 -1.79 -9.25 -11.14
N GLN A 118 -1.87 -8.76 -12.37
CA GLN A 118 -2.95 -7.91 -12.85
C GLN A 118 -4.02 -8.82 -13.45
N VAL A 119 -5.24 -8.74 -12.94
CA VAL A 119 -6.32 -9.65 -13.30
C VAL A 119 -7.60 -8.92 -13.68
N ILE A 120 -8.51 -9.63 -14.34
CA ILE A 120 -9.87 -9.17 -14.61
C ILE A 120 -10.80 -9.72 -13.53
N ALA A 121 -11.66 -8.85 -13.00
CA ALA A 121 -12.79 -9.28 -12.17
C ALA A 121 -14.12 -8.89 -12.81
N VAL A 122 -15.10 -9.74 -12.63
CA VAL A 122 -16.46 -9.63 -13.15
C VAL A 122 -17.48 -9.94 -12.06
N ASN A 123 -18.74 -9.63 -12.25
CA ASN A 123 -19.77 -10.12 -11.35
C ASN A 123 -19.85 -11.66 -11.39
N GLU A 124 -20.20 -12.30 -10.26
CA GLU A 124 -20.23 -13.75 -10.08
C GLU A 124 -20.99 -14.50 -11.19
N HIS A 125 -22.09 -13.93 -11.67
CA HIS A 125 -22.97 -14.52 -12.69
C HIS A 125 -22.65 -14.07 -14.13
N SER A 126 -21.54 -13.37 -14.34
CA SER A 126 -21.10 -12.94 -15.67
C SER A 126 -20.78 -14.12 -16.58
N ASP A 127 -21.05 -13.95 -17.87
CA ASP A 127 -20.69 -14.87 -18.95
C ASP A 127 -19.25 -14.71 -19.46
N ILE A 128 -18.45 -13.84 -18.85
CA ILE A 128 -17.05 -13.58 -19.18
C ILE A 128 -16.16 -14.53 -18.36
N TYR A 129 -15.43 -15.44 -19.01
CA TYR A 129 -14.56 -16.44 -18.36
C TYR A 129 -13.09 -16.30 -18.75
N GLN A 130 -12.79 -15.65 -19.87
CA GLN A 130 -11.45 -15.45 -20.41
C GLN A 130 -11.31 -14.05 -21.00
N LEU A 131 -10.08 -13.62 -21.26
CA LEU A 131 -9.80 -12.26 -21.74
C LEU A 131 -10.52 -11.94 -23.07
N SER A 132 -10.64 -12.90 -23.97
CA SER A 132 -11.33 -12.73 -25.26
C SER A 132 -12.84 -12.47 -25.13
N ASP A 133 -13.47 -12.85 -24.01
CA ASP A 133 -14.90 -12.63 -23.77
C ASP A 133 -15.22 -11.16 -23.45
N LEU A 134 -14.18 -10.33 -23.25
CA LEU A 134 -14.31 -8.88 -23.12
C LEU A 134 -14.59 -8.17 -24.46
N GLU A 135 -14.59 -8.87 -25.60
CA GLU A 135 -14.94 -8.29 -26.89
C GLU A 135 -16.33 -7.63 -26.82
N GLY A 136 -16.41 -6.33 -27.14
CA GLY A 136 -17.64 -5.54 -27.06
C GLY A 136 -18.19 -5.28 -25.67
N LYS A 137 -17.42 -5.50 -24.61
CA LYS A 137 -17.79 -5.24 -23.20
C LYS A 137 -17.23 -3.90 -22.71
N ASN A 138 -17.77 -3.43 -21.58
CA ASN A 138 -17.30 -2.24 -20.89
C ASN A 138 -16.36 -2.62 -19.76
N LEU A 139 -15.15 -2.07 -19.76
CA LEU A 139 -14.12 -2.30 -18.75
C LEU A 139 -13.80 -1.01 -18.01
N ALA A 140 -13.68 -1.06 -16.68
CA ALA A 140 -13.15 0.06 -15.90
C ALA A 140 -11.77 -0.25 -15.34
N VAL A 141 -10.89 0.75 -15.39
CA VAL A 141 -9.52 0.72 -14.85
C VAL A 141 -9.21 2.02 -14.11
N GLN A 142 -8.22 1.98 -13.22
CA GLN A 142 -7.69 3.20 -12.64
C GLN A 142 -6.69 3.83 -13.60
N SER A 143 -6.73 5.16 -13.72
CA SER A 143 -5.82 5.96 -14.53
C SER A 143 -4.35 5.73 -14.16
N THR A 144 -3.48 5.76 -15.16
CA THR A 144 -2.01 5.63 -15.03
C THR A 144 -1.52 4.32 -14.36
N THR A 145 -2.34 3.25 -14.45
CA THR A 145 -2.00 1.90 -14.00
C THR A 145 -1.58 1.01 -15.17
N LYS A 146 -1.07 -0.20 -14.89
CA LYS A 146 -0.70 -1.15 -15.97
C LYS A 146 -1.89 -1.66 -16.78
N PRO A 147 -3.05 -1.98 -16.19
CA PRO A 147 -4.23 -2.28 -16.97
C PRO A 147 -4.69 -1.13 -17.90
N ASP A 148 -4.61 0.14 -17.41
CA ASP A 148 -4.89 1.31 -18.23
C ASP A 148 -3.97 1.36 -19.46
N GLU A 149 -2.66 1.23 -19.25
CA GLU A 149 -1.68 1.19 -20.34
C GLU A 149 -1.92 0.01 -21.30
N PHE A 150 -2.21 -1.19 -20.78
CA PHE A 150 -2.45 -2.38 -21.56
C PHE A 150 -3.65 -2.24 -22.52
N PHE A 151 -4.77 -1.70 -22.03
CA PHE A 151 -5.97 -1.55 -22.84
C PHE A 151 -5.98 -0.30 -23.73
N LEU A 152 -5.21 0.73 -23.37
CA LEU A 152 -5.05 1.94 -24.21
C LEU A 152 -4.06 1.72 -25.37
N ASN A 153 -2.88 1.11 -25.07
CA ASN A 153 -1.79 0.96 -26.02
C ASN A 153 -1.95 -0.32 -26.86
N ARG A 154 -3.01 -0.39 -27.64
CA ARG A 154 -3.36 -1.56 -28.49
C ARG A 154 -2.46 -1.71 -29.72
N GLU A 155 -1.22 -1.24 -29.67
CA GLU A 155 -0.31 -1.25 -30.83
C GLU A 155 -0.03 -2.67 -31.38
N ASP A 156 -0.23 -3.72 -30.57
CA ASP A 156 0.09 -5.11 -30.95
C ASP A 156 -1.12 -6.02 -31.26
N GLU A 157 -2.34 -5.49 -31.40
CA GLU A 157 -3.58 -6.27 -31.67
C GLU A 157 -3.88 -7.44 -30.68
N GLN A 158 -3.21 -7.50 -29.53
CA GLN A 158 -3.24 -8.66 -28.63
C GLN A 158 -4.37 -8.65 -27.60
N GLY A 159 -5.23 -7.67 -27.57
CA GLY A 159 -6.34 -7.60 -26.59
C GLY A 159 -7.72 -7.55 -27.26
N PRO A 160 -8.80 -7.88 -26.53
CA PRO A 160 -10.18 -7.76 -27.01
C PRO A 160 -10.52 -6.30 -27.33
N ARG A 161 -11.42 -6.09 -28.31
CA ARG A 161 -11.97 -4.76 -28.61
C ARG A 161 -13.09 -4.48 -27.63
N LEU A 162 -12.82 -3.59 -26.68
CA LEU A 162 -13.83 -3.15 -25.74
C LEU A 162 -14.87 -2.25 -26.43
N GLU A 163 -16.13 -2.30 -25.97
CA GLU A 163 -17.12 -1.27 -26.30
C GLU A 163 -16.70 0.08 -25.71
N ASN A 164 -16.36 0.07 -24.42
CA ASN A 164 -15.82 1.25 -23.74
C ASN A 164 -14.73 0.85 -22.74
N LEU A 165 -13.62 1.62 -22.73
CA LEU A 165 -12.65 1.64 -21.63
C LEU A 165 -12.94 2.87 -20.78
N ILE A 166 -13.33 2.65 -19.53
CA ILE A 166 -13.69 3.71 -18.57
C ILE A 166 -12.52 3.89 -17.61
N ILE A 167 -11.84 5.03 -17.73
CA ILE A 167 -10.66 5.35 -16.95
C ILE A 167 -11.07 6.25 -15.80
N LEU A 168 -10.81 5.85 -14.56
CA LEU A 168 -11.23 6.51 -13.33
C LEU A 168 -10.01 6.92 -12.51
N GLY A 169 -10.04 8.12 -11.92
CA GLY A 169 -8.93 8.64 -11.10
C GLY A 169 -8.75 7.90 -9.77
N HIS A 170 -9.84 7.39 -9.20
CA HIS A 170 -9.84 6.75 -7.89
C HIS A 170 -10.20 5.26 -7.99
N ARG A 171 -9.42 4.42 -7.35
CA ARG A 171 -9.55 2.96 -7.39
C ARG A 171 -10.89 2.46 -6.86
N GLU A 172 -11.40 3.01 -5.80
CA GLU A 172 -12.67 2.59 -5.20
C GLU A 172 -13.85 2.75 -6.16
N GLN A 173 -13.72 3.63 -7.15
CA GLN A 173 -14.75 3.84 -8.16
C GLN A 173 -14.87 2.64 -9.11
N ILE A 174 -13.75 1.95 -9.47
CA ILE A 174 -13.83 0.79 -10.36
C ILE A 174 -14.65 -0.34 -9.73
N TYR A 175 -14.44 -0.62 -8.45
CA TYR A 175 -15.20 -1.63 -7.70
C TYR A 175 -16.69 -1.25 -7.61
N THR A 176 -16.97 0.03 -7.33
CA THR A 176 -18.34 0.55 -7.30
C THR A 176 -19.02 0.40 -8.65
N PHE A 177 -18.31 0.68 -9.75
CA PHE A 177 -18.87 0.57 -11.11
C PHE A 177 -19.22 -0.88 -11.45
N LEU A 178 -18.35 -1.84 -11.11
CA LEU A 178 -18.66 -3.25 -11.29
C LEU A 178 -19.85 -3.69 -10.43
N GLY A 179 -19.85 -3.35 -9.15
CA GLY A 179 -20.91 -3.74 -8.22
C GLY A 179 -22.29 -3.16 -8.57
N LYS A 180 -22.32 -2.00 -9.25
CA LYS A 180 -23.56 -1.38 -9.74
C LYS A 180 -23.94 -1.82 -11.17
N GLY A 181 -23.12 -2.62 -11.84
CA GLY A 181 -23.34 -3.04 -13.22
C GLY A 181 -23.19 -1.90 -14.24
N TYR A 182 -22.41 -0.86 -13.93
CA TYR A 182 -22.10 0.20 -14.89
C TYR A 182 -21.03 -0.23 -15.89
N VAL A 183 -20.26 -1.25 -15.53
CA VAL A 183 -19.29 -1.94 -16.38
C VAL A 183 -19.46 -3.45 -16.25
N ASP A 184 -18.98 -4.19 -17.24
CA ASP A 184 -19.04 -5.65 -17.27
C ASP A 184 -17.86 -6.26 -16.51
N ALA A 185 -16.71 -5.55 -16.48
CA ALA A 185 -15.48 -5.99 -15.86
C ALA A 185 -14.65 -4.82 -15.31
N ILE A 186 -13.71 -5.16 -14.43
CA ILE A 186 -12.65 -4.28 -13.94
C ILE A 186 -11.30 -4.97 -14.04
N ALA A 187 -10.21 -4.18 -14.07
CA ALA A 187 -8.85 -4.71 -13.99
C ALA A 187 -8.05 -4.03 -12.89
N ALA A 188 -7.39 -4.84 -12.05
CA ALA A 188 -6.54 -4.38 -10.94
C ALA A 188 -5.63 -5.52 -10.45
N HIS A 189 -4.80 -5.25 -9.44
CA HIS A 189 -4.03 -6.28 -8.76
C HIS A 189 -4.94 -7.27 -8.04
N GLU A 190 -4.65 -8.56 -8.21
CA GLU A 190 -5.45 -9.68 -7.70
C GLU A 190 -5.71 -9.57 -6.19
N ALA A 191 -4.66 -9.38 -5.40
CA ALA A 191 -4.78 -9.28 -3.96
C ALA A 191 -5.69 -8.15 -3.49
N SER A 192 -5.71 -7.02 -4.21
CA SER A 192 -6.60 -5.91 -3.89
C SER A 192 -8.07 -6.22 -4.20
N ILE A 193 -8.33 -6.96 -5.28
CA ILE A 193 -9.69 -7.42 -5.60
C ILE A 193 -10.16 -8.42 -4.56
N LEU A 194 -9.31 -9.38 -4.18
CA LEU A 194 -9.61 -10.38 -3.13
C LEU A 194 -9.88 -9.70 -1.79
N GLN A 195 -9.06 -8.71 -1.41
CA GLN A 195 -9.29 -7.92 -0.20
C GLN A 195 -10.64 -7.21 -0.25
N TYR A 196 -10.97 -6.56 -1.38
CA TYR A 196 -12.26 -5.87 -1.54
C TYR A 196 -13.46 -6.84 -1.45
N ILE A 197 -13.35 -8.03 -2.06
CA ILE A 197 -14.38 -9.08 -1.96
C ILE A 197 -14.60 -9.46 -0.50
N ASN A 198 -13.53 -9.63 0.26
CA ASN A 198 -13.56 -10.04 1.66
C ASN A 198 -14.16 -8.95 2.56
N ASP A 199 -13.72 -7.70 2.39
CA ASP A 199 -14.10 -6.58 3.24
C ASP A 199 -15.58 -6.17 3.06
N TYR A 200 -16.12 -6.30 1.84
CA TYR A 200 -17.44 -5.80 1.48
C TYR A 200 -18.45 -6.89 1.14
N ASP A 201 -18.10 -8.19 1.25
CA ASP A 201 -18.95 -9.35 0.89
C ASP A 201 -19.59 -9.21 -0.51
N VAL A 202 -18.86 -8.63 -1.46
CA VAL A 202 -19.34 -8.48 -2.84
C VAL A 202 -19.18 -9.79 -3.60
N LYS A 203 -20.05 -10.02 -4.58
CA LYS A 203 -20.06 -11.26 -5.39
C LYS A 203 -19.33 -11.03 -6.71
N PHE A 204 -18.02 -10.89 -6.62
CA PHE A 204 -17.14 -10.81 -7.80
C PHE A 204 -16.42 -12.14 -8.00
N ARG A 205 -16.05 -12.41 -9.24
CA ARG A 205 -15.24 -13.53 -9.66
C ARG A 205 -14.04 -13.01 -10.46
N ILE A 206 -12.86 -13.49 -10.13
CA ILE A 206 -11.61 -13.19 -10.85
C ILE A 206 -11.49 -14.23 -11.98
N LEU A 207 -11.00 -13.83 -13.17
CA LEU A 207 -10.66 -14.73 -14.24
C LEU A 207 -9.37 -15.48 -13.89
N GLU A 208 -9.29 -16.76 -14.31
CA GLU A 208 -8.14 -17.63 -13.99
C GLU A 208 -6.82 -17.14 -14.62
N GLU A 209 -6.90 -16.61 -15.85
CA GLU A 209 -5.73 -16.12 -16.57
C GLU A 209 -5.45 -14.64 -16.21
N PRO A 210 -4.27 -14.32 -15.67
CA PRO A 210 -3.90 -12.94 -15.43
C PRO A 210 -3.62 -12.21 -16.76
N ILE A 211 -3.85 -10.90 -16.77
CA ILE A 211 -3.45 -10.05 -17.90
C ILE A 211 -1.92 -10.03 -18.00
N MET A 212 -1.25 -9.90 -16.87
CA MET A 212 0.20 -9.89 -16.73
C MET A 212 0.62 -10.07 -15.27
N THR A 213 1.82 -10.58 -15.07
CA THR A 213 2.52 -10.52 -13.78
C THR A 213 3.52 -9.38 -13.82
N VAL A 214 3.58 -8.57 -12.76
CA VAL A 214 4.43 -7.37 -12.70
C VAL A 214 5.29 -7.37 -11.43
N GLY A 215 6.51 -6.83 -11.56
CA GLY A 215 7.38 -6.56 -10.42
C GLY A 215 6.96 -5.27 -9.70
N ILE A 216 6.86 -5.33 -8.38
CA ILE A 216 6.49 -4.18 -7.54
C ILE A 216 7.74 -3.60 -6.89
N GLY A 217 7.94 -2.29 -7.06
CA GLY A 217 9.12 -1.60 -6.57
C GLY A 217 8.83 -0.26 -5.93
N ALA A 218 9.87 0.31 -5.30
CA ALA A 218 9.90 1.68 -4.84
C ALA A 218 10.56 2.58 -5.89
N ALA A 219 9.95 3.71 -6.21
CA ALA A 219 10.44 4.64 -7.23
C ALA A 219 10.85 5.97 -6.61
N PHE A 220 12.08 6.40 -6.87
CA PHE A 220 12.63 7.71 -6.52
C PHE A 220 12.73 8.58 -7.76
N ALA A 221 12.85 9.90 -7.58
CA ALA A 221 13.10 10.79 -8.71
C ALA A 221 14.31 10.32 -9.54
N LYS A 222 14.21 10.40 -10.86
CA LYS A 222 15.28 9.94 -11.78
C LYS A 222 16.66 10.53 -11.44
N ASN A 223 16.67 11.77 -10.98
CA ASN A 223 17.90 12.53 -10.67
C ASN A 223 18.18 12.59 -9.16
N ASP A 224 17.63 11.67 -8.34
CA ASP A 224 17.95 11.63 -6.91
C ASP A 224 19.43 11.26 -6.70
N THR A 225 20.17 12.13 -6.02
CA THR A 225 21.61 11.94 -5.75
C THR A 225 21.92 11.53 -4.30
N ARG A 226 20.89 11.32 -3.47
CA ARG A 226 21.05 10.98 -2.03
C ARG A 226 21.51 9.53 -1.81
N GLY A 227 21.43 8.69 -2.83
CA GLY A 227 21.77 7.26 -2.75
C GLY A 227 20.76 6.44 -1.93
N LEU A 228 19.54 6.96 -1.71
CA LEU A 228 18.51 6.29 -0.95
C LEU A 228 17.99 5.03 -1.66
N SER A 229 17.88 5.06 -2.98
CA SER A 229 17.48 3.90 -3.79
C SER A 229 18.42 2.71 -3.58
N ASP A 230 19.75 2.94 -3.62
CA ASP A 230 20.75 1.88 -3.40
C ASP A 230 20.74 1.36 -1.97
N GLN A 231 20.60 2.25 -0.97
CA GLN A 231 20.54 1.86 0.44
C GLN A 231 19.27 1.02 0.71
N LEU A 232 18.13 1.44 0.19
CA LEU A 232 16.88 0.70 0.31
C LEU A 232 16.99 -0.66 -0.37
N LYS A 233 17.58 -0.74 -1.57
CA LYS A 233 17.81 -2.00 -2.28
C LYS A 233 18.60 -2.98 -1.43
N GLN A 234 19.77 -2.58 -0.94
CA GLN A 234 20.63 -3.43 -0.10
C GLN A 234 19.92 -3.90 1.16
N THR A 235 19.02 -3.08 1.70
CA THR A 235 18.26 -3.41 2.92
C THR A 235 17.15 -4.39 2.62
N LEU A 236 16.41 -4.21 1.54
CA LEU A 236 15.38 -5.16 1.11
C LEU A 236 15.99 -6.52 0.72
N ASP A 237 17.16 -6.53 0.09
CA ASP A 237 17.90 -7.77 -0.19
C ASP A 237 18.20 -8.55 1.12
N LYS A 238 18.70 -7.85 2.16
CA LYS A 238 18.92 -8.44 3.49
C LYS A 238 17.62 -8.89 4.17
N MET A 239 16.55 -8.12 4.04
CA MET A 239 15.24 -8.48 4.58
C MET A 239 14.63 -9.70 3.88
N ARG A 240 14.98 -9.92 2.62
CA ARG A 240 14.63 -11.15 1.91
C ARG A 240 15.45 -12.33 2.43
N GLU A 241 16.77 -12.16 2.58
CA GLU A 241 17.67 -13.19 3.10
C GLU A 241 17.31 -13.63 4.53
N ASP A 242 16.88 -12.71 5.40
CA ASP A 242 16.53 -13.00 6.80
C ASP A 242 15.05 -13.39 6.99
N GLY A 243 14.26 -13.52 5.91
CA GLY A 243 12.86 -13.93 5.92
C GLY A 243 11.88 -12.82 6.35
N THR A 244 12.35 -11.59 6.54
CA THR A 244 11.50 -10.47 6.97
C THR A 244 10.47 -10.11 5.90
N VAL A 245 10.84 -10.11 4.60
CA VAL A 245 9.91 -9.81 3.50
C VAL A 245 8.78 -10.84 3.48
N GLU A 246 9.11 -12.14 3.48
CA GLU A 246 8.13 -13.22 3.50
C GLU A 246 7.19 -13.13 4.71
N ARG A 247 7.75 -12.90 5.90
CA ARG A 247 6.97 -12.75 7.13
C ARG A 247 6.00 -11.56 7.08
N ILE A 248 6.39 -10.45 6.46
CA ILE A 248 5.51 -9.29 6.31
C ILE A 248 4.39 -9.58 5.32
N ILE A 249 4.71 -10.11 4.13
CA ILE A 249 3.72 -10.48 3.11
C ILE A 249 2.73 -11.50 3.68
N GLY A 250 3.22 -12.51 4.41
CA GLY A 250 2.41 -13.58 5.01
C GLY A 250 1.43 -13.13 6.11
N LYS A 251 1.47 -11.85 6.55
CA LYS A 251 0.41 -11.29 7.40
C LYS A 251 -0.86 -10.95 6.62
N TYR A 252 -0.73 -10.74 5.32
CA TYR A 252 -1.77 -10.21 4.44
C TYR A 252 -2.19 -11.18 3.35
N MET A 253 -1.33 -12.12 3.00
CA MET A 253 -1.52 -13.05 1.88
C MET A 253 -1.18 -14.47 2.30
N ASP A 254 -2.01 -15.41 1.83
CA ASP A 254 -1.66 -16.82 1.89
C ASP A 254 -0.53 -17.11 0.89
N ASN A 255 0.31 -18.13 1.19
CA ASN A 255 1.45 -18.56 0.35
C ASN A 255 2.38 -17.40 -0.05
N PRO A 256 2.99 -16.68 0.91
CA PRO A 256 3.79 -15.48 0.63
C PRO A 256 4.98 -15.74 -0.32
N GLU A 257 5.48 -16.98 -0.39
CA GLU A 257 6.54 -17.41 -1.30
C GLU A 257 6.18 -17.20 -2.79
N GLU A 258 4.91 -17.34 -3.17
CA GLU A 258 4.45 -17.13 -4.55
C GLU A 258 4.63 -15.68 -5.03
N TYR A 259 4.71 -14.73 -4.09
CA TYR A 259 4.90 -13.30 -4.38
C TYR A 259 6.37 -12.88 -4.38
N LEU A 260 7.30 -13.80 -4.06
CA LEU A 260 8.75 -13.54 -3.99
C LEU A 260 9.52 -14.02 -5.21
N GLU A 261 8.93 -14.87 -6.05
CA GLU A 261 9.55 -15.39 -7.25
C GLU A 261 9.61 -14.29 -8.33
N VAL A 262 10.80 -13.71 -8.48
CA VAL A 262 11.12 -12.76 -9.54
C VAL A 262 12.00 -13.53 -10.54
N ASP A 263 11.43 -13.94 -11.67
CA ASP A 263 12.15 -14.59 -12.77
C ASP A 263 13.18 -13.63 -13.44
#